data_4426ce36611112384d0a636b9f384424
#
_entry.id   4426ce36611112384d0a636b9f384424
#
_cell.length_a   1.000
_cell.length_b   1.000
_cell.length_c   1.000
_cell.angle_alpha   90.00
_cell.angle_beta   90.00
_cell.angle_gamma   90.00
#
_symmetry.space_group_name_H-M   'P 1'
#
loop_
_entity.id
_entity.type
_entity.pdbx_description
1 polymer ?
#
loop_
_entity_poly.entity_id
_entity_poly.type
_entity_poly.pdbx_seq_one_letter_code
_entity_poly.pdbx_strand_id
1 'polypeptide(L)'
;SPYNSPVTNEVATDNAVLNDVSNNWVKLATGSWTSDNDEASQWQNRYHAIQYINTFLERCDDVIWSTDENVRRLFNDRFKGEAYGLRALNMYYLLRAHGGWADDGVLYGVPIKRDSENPNTDFNVKRDTFKDCMKFIFEDCENAIKLLPIDYKEHSETDVPQVYKDMGI
;
A
#
# COMPACT_ATOMS: atom_id res chain seq x y z
N SER A 1 8.00 -11.98 3.74
CA SER A 1 8.33 -11.37 2.45
C SER A 1 9.84 -11.48 2.23
N PRO A 2 10.34 -11.93 1.09
CA PRO A 2 11.77 -12.01 0.80
C PRO A 2 12.48 -10.65 0.84
N TYR A 3 11.73 -9.56 0.83
CA TYR A 3 12.22 -8.19 0.87
C TYR A 3 12.53 -7.65 2.28
N ASN A 4 12.22 -8.40 3.33
CA ASN A 4 12.43 -7.99 4.71
C ASN A 4 13.57 -8.73 5.41
N SER A 5 14.40 -9.46 4.67
CA SER A 5 15.62 -10.01 5.26
C SER A 5 16.65 -8.89 5.35
N PRO A 6 17.12 -8.52 6.56
CA PRO A 6 18.18 -7.52 6.71
C PRO A 6 19.43 -7.83 5.88
N VAL A 7 19.69 -9.11 5.67
CA VAL A 7 20.84 -9.61 4.92
C VAL A 7 20.79 -9.25 3.43
N THR A 8 19.59 -9.18 2.82
CA THR A 8 19.47 -8.86 1.39
C THR A 8 19.77 -7.41 1.05
N ASN A 9 19.40 -6.48 1.93
CA ASN A 9 19.70 -5.06 1.71
C ASN A 9 21.19 -4.75 1.91
N GLU A 10 21.86 -5.43 2.82
CA GLU A 10 23.29 -5.22 3.12
C GLU A 10 24.19 -5.61 1.94
N VAL A 11 23.82 -6.61 1.12
CA VAL A 11 24.62 -7.00 -0.04
C VAL A 11 24.53 -6.03 -1.22
N ALA A 12 23.63 -5.06 -1.16
CA ALA A 12 23.58 -3.95 -2.09
C ALA A 12 24.42 -2.74 -1.62
N THR A 13 25.13 -2.88 -0.50
CA THR A 13 25.98 -1.86 0.10
C THR A 13 27.44 -2.34 0.18
N ASP A 14 28.33 -1.51 0.69
CA ASP A 14 29.72 -1.86 0.97
C ASP A 14 29.92 -2.67 2.25
N ASN A 15 28.86 -2.92 3.02
CA ASN A 15 28.93 -3.66 4.28
C ASN A 15 28.97 -5.18 4.12
N ALA A 16 28.54 -5.72 2.99
CA ALA A 16 28.49 -7.16 2.76
C ALA A 16 28.75 -7.53 1.29
N VAL A 17 29.37 -8.67 1.08
CA VAL A 17 29.65 -9.21 -0.26
C VAL A 17 29.12 -10.63 -0.34
N LEU A 18 28.40 -10.94 -1.43
CA LEU A 18 28.04 -12.30 -1.80
C LEU A 18 28.95 -12.80 -2.94
N ASN A 19 29.25 -14.09 -2.91
CA ASN A 19 29.96 -14.76 -3.99
C ASN A 19 29.05 -15.18 -5.15
N ASP A 20 27.72 -15.01 -5.00
CA ASP A 20 26.75 -15.29 -6.06
C ASP A 20 26.48 -14.02 -6.89
N VAL A 21 27.17 -13.92 -8.02
CA VAL A 21 27.04 -12.79 -8.95
C VAL A 21 25.69 -12.76 -9.67
N SER A 22 24.92 -13.84 -9.62
CA SER A 22 23.56 -13.89 -10.18
C SER A 22 22.50 -13.28 -9.25
N ASN A 23 22.87 -13.02 -7.99
CA ASN A 23 21.99 -12.42 -7.01
C ASN A 23 21.60 -11.00 -7.42
N ASN A 24 20.31 -10.70 -7.36
CA ASN A 24 19.75 -9.45 -7.85
C ASN A 24 20.21 -8.21 -7.07
N TRP A 25 20.47 -8.35 -5.78
CA TRP A 25 21.04 -7.27 -4.97
C TRP A 25 22.49 -6.97 -5.32
N VAL A 26 23.26 -8.00 -5.69
CA VAL A 26 24.63 -7.83 -6.24
C VAL A 26 24.57 -7.11 -7.57
N LYS A 27 23.62 -7.47 -8.44
CA LYS A 27 23.40 -6.75 -9.72
C LYS A 27 23.04 -5.29 -9.48
N LEU A 28 22.20 -4.99 -8.49
CA LEU A 28 21.87 -3.61 -8.09
C LEU A 28 23.13 -2.85 -7.67
N ALA A 29 23.97 -3.44 -6.80
CA ALA A 29 25.21 -2.84 -6.30
C ALA A 29 26.25 -2.59 -7.41
N THR A 30 26.28 -3.44 -8.43
CA THR A 30 27.21 -3.34 -9.57
C THR A 30 26.69 -2.50 -10.75
N GLY A 31 25.54 -1.86 -10.60
CA GLY A 31 24.95 -1.02 -11.64
C GLY A 31 24.35 -1.81 -12.82
N SER A 32 24.14 -3.12 -12.68
CA SER A 32 23.52 -3.97 -13.69
C SER A 32 21.98 -3.90 -13.68
N TRP A 33 21.44 -2.85 -13.07
CA TRP A 33 20.00 -2.62 -12.98
C TRP A 33 19.48 -1.96 -14.25
N THR A 34 18.42 -2.53 -14.83
CA THR A 34 17.77 -2.03 -16.04
C THR A 34 16.25 -2.10 -15.87
N SER A 35 15.50 -1.45 -16.78
CA SER A 35 14.04 -1.56 -16.82
C SER A 35 13.52 -2.99 -16.98
N ASP A 36 14.34 -3.88 -17.58
CA ASP A 36 13.99 -5.27 -17.81
C ASP A 36 14.48 -6.20 -16.68
N ASN A 37 15.24 -5.65 -15.72
CA ASN A 37 15.81 -6.37 -14.59
C ASN A 37 15.71 -5.49 -13.34
N ASP A 38 14.46 -5.22 -12.93
CA ASP A 38 14.11 -4.35 -11.82
C ASP A 38 13.75 -5.12 -10.53
N GLU A 39 14.67 -5.92 -10.05
CA GLU A 39 14.47 -6.84 -8.91
C GLU A 39 14.01 -6.18 -7.60
N ALA A 40 14.22 -4.89 -7.47
CA ALA A 40 13.70 -4.08 -6.38
C ALA A 40 12.30 -3.49 -6.70
N SER A 41 11.73 -3.85 -7.85
CA SER A 41 10.43 -3.32 -8.27
C SER A 41 9.32 -3.68 -7.28
N GLN A 42 8.58 -2.65 -6.93
CA GLN A 42 7.36 -2.78 -6.14
C GLN A 42 6.10 -2.68 -7.01
N TRP A 43 6.26 -2.46 -8.32
CA TRP A 43 5.18 -2.05 -9.23
C TRP A 43 4.01 -3.04 -9.23
N GLN A 44 4.25 -4.25 -9.69
CA GLN A 44 3.21 -5.25 -9.88
C GLN A 44 2.51 -5.60 -8.56
N ASN A 45 3.28 -5.94 -7.53
CA ASN A 45 2.72 -6.40 -6.25
C ASN A 45 1.90 -5.32 -5.55
N ARG A 46 2.35 -4.06 -5.62
CA ARG A 46 1.65 -2.96 -4.96
C ARG A 46 0.40 -2.53 -5.73
N TYR A 47 0.45 -2.49 -7.06
CA TYR A 47 -0.76 -2.20 -7.83
C TYR A 47 -1.79 -3.32 -7.74
N HIS A 48 -1.40 -4.60 -7.66
CA HIS A 48 -2.33 -5.68 -7.35
C HIS A 48 -3.01 -5.47 -5.98
N ALA A 49 -2.24 -5.12 -4.96
CA ALA A 49 -2.81 -4.84 -3.64
C ALA A 49 -3.79 -3.65 -3.70
N ILE A 50 -3.41 -2.56 -4.38
CA ILE A 50 -4.28 -1.38 -4.56
C ILE A 50 -5.56 -1.75 -5.30
N GLN A 51 -5.48 -2.59 -6.33
CA GLN A 51 -6.65 -3.08 -7.07
C GLN A 51 -7.64 -3.82 -6.14
N TYR A 52 -7.14 -4.73 -5.30
CA TYR A 52 -8.00 -5.42 -4.33
C TYR A 52 -8.61 -4.47 -3.30
N ILE A 53 -7.82 -3.52 -2.83
CA ILE A 53 -8.30 -2.50 -1.88
C ILE A 53 -9.39 -1.64 -2.51
N ASN A 54 -9.20 -1.18 -3.74
CA ASN A 54 -10.20 -0.39 -4.45
C ASN A 54 -11.49 -1.18 -4.65
N THR A 55 -11.39 -2.44 -5.11
CA THR A 55 -12.54 -3.34 -5.26
C THR A 55 -13.28 -3.53 -3.92
N PHE A 56 -12.54 -3.66 -2.82
CA PHE A 56 -13.14 -3.75 -1.50
C PHE A 56 -13.85 -2.45 -1.11
N LEU A 57 -13.21 -1.29 -1.26
CA LEU A 57 -13.79 0.02 -0.92
C LEU A 57 -15.07 0.32 -1.72
N GLU A 58 -15.16 -0.12 -2.96
CA GLU A 58 -16.35 0.04 -3.81
C GLU A 58 -17.52 -0.84 -3.36
N ARG A 59 -17.26 -1.99 -2.75
CA ARG A 59 -18.27 -3.03 -2.51
C ARG A 59 -18.54 -3.34 -1.05
N CYS A 60 -17.74 -2.82 -0.12
CA CYS A 60 -17.84 -3.19 1.29
C CYS A 60 -19.18 -2.77 1.94
N ASP A 61 -19.83 -1.74 1.43
CA ASP A 61 -21.15 -1.31 1.93
C ASP A 61 -22.29 -2.25 1.54
N ASP A 62 -22.11 -3.04 0.49
CA ASP A 62 -23.09 -4.04 0.05
C ASP A 62 -23.10 -5.28 0.95
N VAL A 63 -22.09 -5.45 1.79
CA VAL A 63 -21.94 -6.63 2.64
C VAL A 63 -22.66 -6.43 3.97
N ILE A 64 -23.59 -7.35 4.25
CA ILE A 64 -24.31 -7.38 5.53
C ILE A 64 -23.52 -8.17 6.56
N TRP A 65 -22.61 -7.51 7.27
CA TRP A 65 -21.78 -8.10 8.31
C TRP A 65 -22.58 -8.49 9.58
N SER A 66 -23.68 -7.79 9.83
CA SER A 66 -24.56 -8.01 10.99
C SER A 66 -25.97 -7.52 10.67
N THR A 67 -26.95 -8.12 11.33
CA THR A 67 -28.35 -7.65 11.33
C THR A 67 -28.55 -6.40 12.19
N ASP A 68 -27.65 -6.18 13.17
CA ASP A 68 -27.60 -4.94 13.96
C ASP A 68 -26.92 -3.84 13.14
N GLU A 69 -27.62 -2.75 12.91
CA GLU A 69 -27.16 -1.63 12.07
C GLU A 69 -25.94 -0.90 12.68
N ASN A 70 -25.90 -0.75 14.00
CA ASN A 70 -24.76 -0.12 14.68
C ASN A 70 -23.50 -1.00 14.56
N VAL A 71 -23.64 -2.30 14.78
CA VAL A 71 -22.54 -3.25 14.61
C VAL A 71 -22.07 -3.25 13.17
N ARG A 72 -22.98 -3.29 12.20
CA ARG A 72 -22.63 -3.23 10.77
C ARG A 72 -21.86 -1.98 10.42
N ARG A 73 -22.28 -0.80 10.92
CA ARG A 73 -21.57 0.47 10.70
C ARG A 73 -20.16 0.43 11.28
N LEU A 74 -19.99 -0.05 12.51
CA LEU A 74 -18.68 -0.18 13.14
C LEU A 74 -17.73 -1.10 12.35
N PHE A 75 -18.23 -2.21 11.82
CA PHE A 75 -17.44 -3.06 10.92
C PHE A 75 -17.02 -2.33 9.66
N ASN A 76 -17.97 -1.69 8.98
CA ASN A 76 -17.68 -0.97 7.74
C ASN A 76 -16.65 0.15 7.97
N ASP A 77 -16.84 0.96 9.02
CA ASP A 77 -15.92 2.05 9.34
C ASP A 77 -14.50 1.51 9.59
N ARG A 78 -14.39 0.45 10.37
CA ARG A 78 -13.11 -0.16 10.66
C ARG A 78 -12.44 -0.72 9.40
N PHE A 79 -13.13 -1.56 8.65
CA PHE A 79 -12.55 -2.18 7.46
C PHE A 79 -12.19 -1.16 6.37
N LYS A 80 -13.01 -0.11 6.21
CA LYS A 80 -12.67 1.03 5.34
C LYS A 80 -11.43 1.76 5.84
N GLY A 81 -11.34 2.02 7.14
CA GLY A 81 -10.18 2.66 7.74
C GLY A 81 -8.90 1.86 7.52
N GLU A 82 -8.94 0.53 7.73
CA GLU A 82 -7.81 -0.36 7.44
C GLU A 82 -7.47 -0.37 5.94
N ALA A 83 -8.47 -0.40 5.07
CA ALA A 83 -8.28 -0.38 3.62
C ALA A 83 -7.59 0.92 3.15
N TYR A 84 -8.03 2.08 3.63
CA TYR A 84 -7.37 3.36 3.33
C TYR A 84 -5.93 3.38 3.83
N GLY A 85 -5.67 2.95 5.06
CA GLY A 85 -4.32 2.87 5.61
C GLY A 85 -3.40 1.95 4.81
N LEU A 86 -3.90 0.79 4.39
CA LEU A 86 -3.16 -0.15 3.54
C LEU A 86 -2.92 0.42 2.13
N ARG A 87 -3.86 1.18 1.56
CA ARG A 87 -3.68 1.83 0.26
C ARG A 87 -2.62 2.92 0.33
N ALA A 88 -2.66 3.76 1.36
CA ALA A 88 -1.62 4.75 1.63
C ALA A 88 -0.22 4.11 1.75
N LEU A 89 -0.11 3.01 2.49
CA LEU A 89 1.15 2.27 2.66
C LEU A 89 1.66 1.71 1.32
N ASN A 90 0.79 1.12 0.50
CA ASN A 90 1.18 0.59 -0.81
C ASN A 90 1.60 1.70 -1.77
N MET A 91 0.88 2.83 -1.78
CA MET A 91 1.26 4.02 -2.56
C MET A 91 2.59 4.62 -2.10
N TYR A 92 2.85 4.66 -0.79
CA TYR A 92 4.14 5.10 -0.25
C TYR A 92 5.30 4.23 -0.77
N TYR A 93 5.17 2.90 -0.73
CA TYR A 93 6.21 2.01 -1.25
C TYR A 93 6.41 2.14 -2.76
N LEU A 94 5.33 2.32 -3.54
CA LEU A 94 5.42 2.62 -4.96
C LEU A 94 6.18 3.93 -5.22
N LEU A 95 5.78 4.99 -4.52
CA LEU A 95 6.40 6.30 -4.68
C LEU A 95 7.88 6.30 -4.30
N ARG A 96 8.22 5.61 -3.21
CA ARG A 96 9.60 5.46 -2.75
C ARG A 96 10.48 4.69 -3.76
N ALA A 97 9.92 3.64 -4.40
CA ALA A 97 10.68 2.78 -5.30
C ALA A 97 10.75 3.34 -6.74
N HIS A 98 9.72 4.05 -7.17
CA HIS A 98 9.55 4.41 -8.57
C HIS A 98 9.37 5.92 -8.81
N GLY A 99 9.22 6.75 -7.77
CA GLY A 99 9.19 8.21 -7.89
C GLY A 99 10.59 8.77 -8.09
N GLY A 100 10.72 9.84 -8.85
CA GLY A 100 12.02 10.48 -9.07
C GLY A 100 12.00 11.58 -10.10
N TRP A 101 13.16 12.25 -10.23
CA TRP A 101 13.39 13.26 -11.24
C TRP A 101 13.56 12.60 -12.60
N ALA A 102 12.94 13.20 -13.62
CA ALA A 102 13.14 12.82 -15.02
C ALA A 102 14.03 13.85 -15.73
N ASP A 103 14.49 13.52 -16.93
CA ASP A 103 15.39 14.35 -17.72
C ASP A 103 14.80 15.70 -18.13
N ASP A 104 13.47 15.81 -18.13
CA ASP A 104 12.73 17.05 -18.36
C ASP A 104 12.70 17.99 -17.13
N GLY A 105 13.34 17.61 -16.04
CA GLY A 105 13.38 18.38 -14.80
C GLY A 105 12.11 18.31 -13.96
N VAL A 106 11.20 17.39 -14.28
CA VAL A 106 9.97 17.16 -13.52
C VAL A 106 10.15 16.04 -12.51
N LEU A 107 9.69 16.27 -11.29
CA LEU A 107 9.64 15.25 -10.25
C LEU A 107 8.34 14.45 -10.38
N TYR A 108 8.45 13.27 -11.00
CA TYR A 108 7.32 12.37 -11.21
C TYR A 108 7.12 11.44 -10.02
N GLY A 109 5.85 11.16 -9.77
CA GLY A 109 5.39 10.09 -8.91
C GLY A 109 5.10 8.82 -9.69
N VAL A 110 3.97 8.21 -9.38
CA VAL A 110 3.41 7.00 -10.02
C VAL A 110 1.96 7.25 -10.40
N PRO A 111 1.35 6.49 -11.31
CA PRO A 111 -0.08 6.62 -11.58
C PRO A 111 -0.95 6.40 -10.34
N ILE A 112 -1.81 7.34 -10.03
CA ILE A 112 -2.75 7.24 -8.91
C ILE A 112 -3.98 6.48 -9.39
N LYS A 113 -4.29 5.36 -8.72
CA LYS A 113 -5.46 4.53 -8.98
C LYS A 113 -6.43 4.65 -7.81
N ARG A 114 -7.54 5.37 -8.02
CA ARG A 114 -8.56 5.60 -6.98
C ARG A 114 -9.66 4.55 -7.00
N ASP A 115 -9.95 4.01 -8.19
CA ASP A 115 -11.05 3.10 -8.45
C ASP A 115 -10.52 1.73 -8.87
N SER A 116 -11.37 0.71 -8.79
CA SER A 116 -11.01 -0.61 -9.28
C SER A 116 -10.93 -0.63 -10.81
N GLU A 117 -9.98 -1.39 -11.32
CA GLU A 117 -9.81 -1.58 -12.76
C GLU A 117 -10.71 -2.72 -13.26
N ASN A 118 -11.23 -2.55 -14.45
CA ASN A 118 -12.07 -3.54 -15.16
C ASN A 118 -11.55 -3.72 -16.60
N PRO A 119 -12.04 -4.68 -17.38
CA PRO A 119 -11.55 -4.95 -18.72
C PRO A 119 -11.61 -3.77 -19.70
N ASN A 120 -12.41 -2.74 -19.40
CA ASN A 120 -12.53 -1.53 -20.23
C ASN A 120 -11.66 -0.36 -19.71
N THR A 121 -10.91 -0.56 -18.62
CA THR A 121 -10.02 0.47 -18.08
C THR A 121 -8.89 0.75 -19.06
N ASP A 122 -8.63 2.03 -19.32
CA ASP A 122 -7.42 2.42 -20.06
C ASP A 122 -6.19 2.26 -19.17
N PHE A 123 -5.33 1.32 -19.53
CA PHE A 123 -4.08 1.04 -18.82
C PHE A 123 -2.93 1.94 -19.28
N ASN A 124 -3.11 2.69 -20.37
CA ASN A 124 -2.08 3.57 -20.88
C ASN A 124 -2.13 4.95 -20.20
N VAL A 125 -1.89 4.96 -18.90
CA VAL A 125 -1.97 6.16 -18.06
C VAL A 125 -0.59 6.78 -17.84
N LYS A 126 -0.54 8.11 -17.78
CA LYS A 126 0.66 8.86 -17.45
C LYS A 126 0.97 8.77 -15.95
N ARG A 127 2.22 9.03 -15.61
CA ARG A 127 2.62 9.21 -14.21
C ARG A 127 2.09 10.53 -13.69
N ASP A 128 1.58 10.51 -12.47
CA ASP A 128 1.22 11.71 -11.73
C ASP A 128 2.47 12.40 -11.17
N THR A 129 2.32 13.62 -10.68
CA THR A 129 3.42 14.30 -10.01
C THR A 129 3.70 13.67 -8.65
N PHE A 130 4.93 13.78 -8.18
CA PHE A 130 5.30 13.34 -6.83
C PHE A 130 4.42 14.01 -5.76
N LYS A 131 4.16 15.30 -5.95
CA LYS A 131 3.30 16.09 -5.06
C LYS A 131 1.87 15.54 -4.98
N ASP A 132 1.28 15.17 -6.11
CA ASP A 132 -0.08 14.62 -6.12
C ASP A 132 -0.14 13.23 -5.48
N CYS A 133 0.89 12.41 -5.69
CA CYS A 133 1.02 11.12 -4.99
C CYS A 133 1.11 11.30 -3.47
N MET A 134 1.92 12.25 -3.00
CA MET A 134 2.01 12.56 -1.56
C MET A 134 0.66 13.03 -1.01
N LYS A 135 -0.02 13.90 -1.75
CA LYS A 135 -1.36 14.38 -1.38
C LYS A 135 -2.36 13.24 -1.27
N PHE A 136 -2.36 12.31 -2.23
CA PHE A 136 -3.21 11.13 -2.19
C PHE A 136 -2.91 10.23 -0.98
N ILE A 137 -1.62 10.02 -0.65
CA ILE A 137 -1.22 9.26 0.54
C ILE A 137 -1.76 9.92 1.81
N PHE A 138 -1.65 11.25 1.94
CA PHE A 138 -2.18 11.96 3.10
C PHE A 138 -3.71 11.91 3.18
N GLU A 139 -4.42 12.05 2.06
CA GLU A 139 -5.87 11.90 2.00
C GLU A 139 -6.32 10.53 2.53
N ASP A 140 -5.64 9.46 2.14
CA ASP A 140 -5.94 8.11 2.61
C ASP A 140 -5.59 7.92 4.09
N CYS A 141 -4.47 8.48 4.56
CA CYS A 141 -4.13 8.48 5.99
C CYS A 141 -5.19 9.22 6.83
N GLU A 142 -5.64 10.37 6.38
CA GLU A 142 -6.69 11.13 7.05
C GLU A 142 -8.02 10.37 7.11
N ASN A 143 -8.39 9.67 6.03
CA ASN A 143 -9.58 8.84 6.00
C ASN A 143 -9.45 7.65 6.96
N ALA A 144 -8.28 7.01 7.00
CA ALA A 144 -8.01 5.95 7.98
C ALA A 144 -8.14 6.45 9.43
N ILE A 145 -7.53 7.59 9.77
CA ILE A 145 -7.59 8.18 11.11
C ILE A 145 -9.03 8.53 11.53
N LYS A 146 -9.87 8.98 10.60
CA LYS A 146 -11.27 9.31 10.91
C LYS A 146 -12.13 8.09 11.20
N LEU A 147 -11.78 6.93 10.63
CA LEU A 147 -12.60 5.72 10.69
C LEU A 147 -12.10 4.71 11.72
N LEU A 148 -10.80 4.71 12.00
CA LEU A 148 -10.21 3.80 12.97
C LEU A 148 -10.26 4.38 14.39
N PRO A 149 -10.55 3.56 15.40
CA PRO A 149 -10.41 3.96 16.78
C PRO A 149 -8.94 4.18 17.14
N ILE A 150 -8.68 5.11 18.07
CA ILE A 150 -7.33 5.45 18.52
C ILE A 150 -6.71 4.27 19.27
N ASP A 151 -7.45 3.65 20.16
CA ASP A 151 -7.05 2.44 20.91
C ASP A 151 -8.29 1.59 21.22
N TYR A 152 -8.19 0.29 21.04
CA TYR A 152 -9.23 -0.66 21.43
C TYR A 152 -9.18 -1.00 22.93
N LYS A 153 -8.10 -0.65 23.63
CA LYS A 153 -7.92 -0.92 25.06
C LYS A 153 -8.47 0.17 25.96
N GLU A 154 -8.65 1.39 25.45
CA GLU A 154 -9.16 2.53 26.23
C GLU A 154 -10.67 2.48 26.46
N HIS A 155 -11.39 1.61 25.74
CA HIS A 155 -12.81 1.39 25.98
C HIS A 155 -13.00 0.39 27.12
N SER A 156 -13.90 0.72 28.06
CA SER A 156 -14.29 -0.23 29.09
C SER A 156 -14.80 -1.52 28.42
N GLU A 157 -14.67 -2.68 29.09
CA GLU A 157 -15.14 -3.94 28.51
C GLU A 157 -16.63 -3.92 28.13
N THR A 158 -17.39 -2.98 28.67
CA THR A 158 -18.80 -2.75 28.35
C THR A 158 -19.00 -1.93 27.07
N ASP A 159 -18.00 -1.14 26.66
CA ASP A 159 -18.12 -0.21 25.52
C ASP A 159 -17.54 -0.79 24.22
N VAL A 160 -16.73 -1.84 24.32
CA VAL A 160 -16.23 -2.56 23.14
C VAL A 160 -17.29 -3.55 22.69
N PRO A 161 -17.89 -3.37 21.51
CA PRO A 161 -18.84 -4.33 20.99
C PRO A 161 -18.23 -5.74 20.98
N GLN A 162 -19.01 -6.74 21.38
CA GLN A 162 -18.55 -8.15 21.45
C GLN A 162 -17.92 -8.59 20.11
N VAL A 163 -18.41 -8.04 19.01
CA VAL A 163 -17.88 -8.29 17.69
C VAL A 163 -16.38 -8.01 17.55
N TYR A 164 -15.85 -6.97 18.18
CA TYR A 164 -14.41 -6.71 18.14
C TYR A 164 -13.64 -7.68 19.02
N LYS A 165 -14.22 -8.12 20.15
CA LYS A 165 -13.63 -9.16 20.99
C LYS A 165 -13.55 -10.49 20.23
N ASP A 166 -14.60 -10.84 19.50
CA ASP A 166 -14.64 -12.05 18.67
C ASP A 166 -13.66 -12.00 17.48
N MET A 167 -13.27 -10.83 17.06
CA MET A 167 -12.24 -10.61 16.03
C MET A 167 -10.80 -10.69 16.59
N GLY A 168 -10.63 -10.94 17.89
CA GLY A 168 -9.32 -11.05 18.54
C GLY A 168 -8.57 -9.71 18.66
N ILE A 169 -9.33 -8.63 18.85
CA ILE A 169 -8.78 -7.27 18.98
C ILE A 169 -8.90 -6.82 20.42
#